data_48aea5d4d26293e243f64a7df893a7ba
#
_entry.id   48aea5d4d26293e243f64a7df893a7ba
#
_cell.length_a   1.000
_cell.length_b   1.000
_cell.length_c   1.000
_cell.angle_alpha   90.00
_cell.angle_beta   90.00
_cell.angle_gamma   90.00
#
_symmetry.space_group_name_H-M   'P 1'
#
loop_
_entity.id
_entity.type
_entity.pdbx_description
1 polymer ?
#
loop_
_entity_poly.entity_id
_entity_poly.type
_entity_poly.pdbx_seq_one_letter_code
_entity_poly.pdbx_strand_id
1 'polypeptide(L)'
;GFGRYAGIVGAYNGFRALGLRDGLFELPKVETLPDYAGLKEQLQLIKNTVPAIRIVMTGNGKVAGGIREILEALEIKELKPKEYLQLARVEDKQTTFTVLDVPHYYLHKDGRQPTKTECYTHPELLISDFMKFAKVTDMLITGHFYGPGAPYLFTREEAKQSDFKISLVADVSCDIDGPIACTLR
;
A
#
# COMPACT_ATOMS: atom_id res chain seq x y z
N GLY A 1 16.08 -11.04 -4.54
CA GLY A 1 15.48 -11.41 -5.81
C GLY A 1 14.75 -10.28 -6.49
N PHE A 2 14.26 -10.56 -7.67
CA PHE A 2 13.57 -9.56 -8.51
C PHE A 2 12.36 -8.94 -7.80
N GLY A 3 11.57 -9.75 -7.09
CA GLY A 3 10.40 -9.25 -6.37
C GLY A 3 10.75 -8.24 -5.29
N ARG A 4 11.81 -8.46 -4.53
CA ARG A 4 12.30 -7.51 -3.53
C ARG A 4 12.68 -6.18 -4.18
N TYR A 5 13.41 -6.24 -5.27
CA TYR A 5 13.84 -5.04 -6.01
C TYR A 5 12.64 -4.26 -6.54
N ALA A 6 11.65 -4.96 -7.11
CA ALA A 6 10.43 -4.32 -7.59
C ALA A 6 9.71 -3.58 -6.46
N GLY A 7 9.65 -4.17 -5.27
CA GLY A 7 9.05 -3.53 -4.09
C GLY A 7 9.79 -2.29 -3.65
N ILE A 8 11.12 -2.35 -3.63
CA ILE A 8 11.99 -1.21 -3.29
C ILE A 8 11.74 -0.05 -4.25
N VAL A 9 11.83 -0.31 -5.55
CA VAL A 9 11.67 0.72 -6.59
C VAL A 9 10.25 1.29 -6.59
N GLY A 10 9.25 0.42 -6.50
CA GLY A 10 7.85 0.84 -6.50
C GLY A 10 7.49 1.73 -5.32
N ALA A 11 7.92 1.35 -4.12
CA ALA A 11 7.66 2.16 -2.92
C ALA A 11 8.45 3.47 -2.96
N TYR A 12 9.71 3.45 -3.37
CA TYR A 12 10.50 4.66 -3.54
C TYR A 12 9.81 5.64 -4.51
N ASN A 13 9.36 5.14 -5.66
CA ASN A 13 8.64 5.96 -6.63
C ASN A 13 7.32 6.51 -6.09
N GLY A 14 6.66 5.75 -5.22
CA GLY A 14 5.46 6.23 -4.53
C GLY A 14 5.75 7.44 -3.65
N PHE A 15 6.83 7.40 -2.88
CA PHE A 15 7.24 8.54 -2.05
C PHE A 15 7.75 9.70 -2.90
N ARG A 16 8.44 9.40 -4.00
CA ARG A 16 8.84 10.45 -4.94
C ARG A 16 7.62 11.21 -5.48
N ALA A 17 6.58 10.49 -5.86
CA ALA A 17 5.32 11.09 -6.32
C ALA A 17 4.65 11.92 -5.21
N LEU A 18 4.65 11.42 -3.98
CA LEU A 18 4.11 12.15 -2.83
C LEU A 18 4.79 13.51 -2.64
N GLY A 19 6.12 13.50 -2.63
CA GLY A 19 6.91 14.71 -2.45
C GLY A 19 6.69 15.72 -3.56
N LEU A 20 6.62 15.28 -4.82
CA LEU A 20 6.36 16.15 -5.96
C LEU A 20 4.95 16.73 -5.93
N ARG A 21 3.96 15.89 -5.66
CA ARG A 21 2.55 16.35 -5.61
C ARG A 21 2.33 17.42 -4.55
N ASP A 22 2.88 17.21 -3.36
CA ASP A 22 2.63 18.09 -2.21
C ASP A 22 3.69 19.17 -2.03
N GLY A 23 4.73 19.17 -2.88
CA GLY A 23 5.80 20.17 -2.84
C GLY A 23 6.63 20.15 -1.56
N LEU A 24 6.81 18.97 -0.96
CA LEU A 24 7.45 18.81 0.35
C LEU A 24 8.92 18.43 0.27
N PHE A 25 9.29 17.65 -0.74
CA PHE A 25 10.66 17.20 -0.97
C PHE A 25 10.80 16.69 -2.40
N GLU A 26 12.03 16.56 -2.84
CA GLU A 26 12.35 15.96 -4.14
C GLU A 26 13.28 14.77 -3.96
N LEU A 27 12.86 13.61 -4.44
CA LEU A 27 13.70 12.43 -4.53
C LEU A 27 14.19 12.30 -5.97
N PRO A 28 15.48 12.01 -6.19
CA PRO A 28 16.00 11.76 -7.53
C PRO A 28 15.32 10.54 -8.16
N LYS A 29 15.30 10.48 -9.49
CA LYS A 29 14.83 9.27 -10.17
C LYS A 29 15.76 8.10 -9.83
N VAL A 30 15.19 6.92 -9.64
CA VAL A 30 15.94 5.71 -9.28
C VAL A 30 17.11 5.46 -10.24
N GLU A 31 16.88 5.66 -11.55
CA GLU A 31 17.89 5.41 -12.59
C GLU A 31 19.16 6.27 -12.43
N THR A 32 19.05 7.37 -11.70
CA THR A 32 20.20 8.27 -11.48
C THR A 32 21.04 7.90 -10.27
N LEU A 33 20.58 6.94 -9.47
CA LEU A 33 21.25 6.55 -8.24
C LEU A 33 22.25 5.42 -8.51
N PRO A 34 23.43 5.44 -7.84
CA PRO A 34 24.48 4.47 -8.14
C PRO A 34 24.15 3.05 -7.63
N ASP A 35 23.45 2.95 -6.49
CA ASP A 35 23.16 1.67 -5.84
C ASP A 35 22.09 1.83 -4.78
N TYR A 36 21.79 0.74 -4.08
CA TYR A 36 20.80 0.74 -2.99
C TYR A 36 21.24 1.62 -1.81
N ALA A 37 22.52 1.66 -1.50
CA ALA A 37 23.02 2.53 -0.43
C ALA A 37 22.73 4.00 -0.76
N GLY A 38 22.95 4.42 -2.01
CA GLY A 38 22.61 5.76 -2.48
C GLY A 38 21.13 6.06 -2.39
N LEU A 39 20.27 5.07 -2.71
CA LEU A 39 18.84 5.21 -2.56
C LEU A 39 18.46 5.44 -1.10
N LYS A 40 19.01 4.65 -0.17
CA LYS A 40 18.74 4.81 1.26
C LYS A 40 19.21 6.16 1.79
N GLU A 41 20.34 6.67 1.31
CA GLU A 41 20.81 8.01 1.68
C GLU A 41 19.79 9.09 1.31
N GLN A 42 19.18 9.00 0.13
CA GLN A 42 18.15 9.94 -0.28
C GLN A 42 16.94 9.90 0.66
N LEU A 43 16.53 8.70 1.09
CA LEU A 43 15.43 8.55 2.03
C LEU A 43 15.77 9.15 3.40
N GLN A 44 17.01 8.99 3.87
CA GLN A 44 17.46 9.59 5.12
C GLN A 44 17.38 11.12 5.09
N LEU A 45 17.67 11.71 3.94
CA LEU A 45 17.62 13.18 3.80
C LEU A 45 16.21 13.73 3.92
N ILE A 46 15.20 12.96 3.55
CA ILE A 46 13.81 13.46 3.49
C ILE A 46 12.91 12.89 4.58
N LYS A 47 13.38 11.96 5.40
CA LYS A 47 12.52 11.23 6.34
C LYS A 47 11.73 12.13 7.30
N ASN A 48 12.31 13.25 7.70
CA ASN A 48 11.66 14.18 8.62
C ASN A 48 10.69 15.15 7.92
N THR A 49 10.65 15.11 6.59
CA THR A 49 9.75 15.96 5.79
C THR A 49 8.54 15.18 5.25
N VAL A 50 8.46 13.88 5.51
CA VAL A 50 7.28 13.08 5.18
C VAL A 50 6.12 13.56 6.06
N PRO A 51 4.98 13.93 5.47
CA PRO A 51 3.87 14.45 6.26
C PRO A 51 3.25 13.34 7.12
N ALA A 52 2.49 13.74 8.14
CA ALA A 52 1.79 12.81 9.02
C ALA A 52 0.62 12.16 8.26
N ILE A 53 0.91 11.14 7.48
CA ILE A 53 -0.06 10.41 6.66
C ILE A 53 -0.21 8.98 7.17
N ARG A 54 -1.29 8.35 6.74
CA ARG A 54 -1.59 6.95 7.03
C ARG A 54 -1.43 6.12 5.78
N ILE A 55 -0.69 5.02 5.90
CA ILE A 55 -0.27 4.20 4.77
C ILE A 55 -0.74 2.76 4.97
N VAL A 56 -1.32 2.18 3.93
CA VAL A 56 -1.54 0.74 3.85
C VAL A 56 -0.61 0.17 2.80
N MET A 57 0.12 -0.88 3.14
CA MET A 57 0.77 -1.73 2.15
C MET A 57 0.14 -3.12 2.16
N THR A 58 0.10 -3.78 1.02
CA THR A 58 -0.49 -5.11 0.90
C THR A 58 0.55 -6.13 0.44
N GLY A 59 0.39 -7.37 0.91
CA GLY A 59 1.21 -8.49 0.52
C GLY A 59 2.10 -9.01 1.64
N ASN A 60 2.65 -10.21 1.45
CA ASN A 60 3.50 -10.87 2.43
C ASN A 60 4.69 -11.61 1.80
N GLY A 61 4.93 -11.39 0.51
CA GLY A 61 6.01 -12.04 -0.22
C GLY A 61 7.23 -11.13 -0.39
N LYS A 62 8.01 -11.40 -1.43
CA LYS A 62 9.26 -10.68 -1.70
C LYS A 62 9.04 -9.22 -2.08
N VAL A 63 7.99 -8.94 -2.85
CA VAL A 63 7.63 -7.56 -3.22
C VAL A 63 7.29 -6.77 -1.97
N ALA A 64 6.43 -7.31 -1.11
CA ALA A 64 6.07 -6.68 0.16
C ALA A 64 7.29 -6.45 1.04
N GLY A 65 8.24 -7.39 1.07
CA GLY A 65 9.51 -7.23 1.79
C GLY A 65 10.30 -6.01 1.31
N GLY A 66 10.35 -5.79 0.00
CA GLY A 66 11.01 -4.62 -0.57
C GLY A 66 10.31 -3.31 -0.22
N ILE A 67 8.98 -3.30 -0.25
CA ILE A 67 8.18 -2.14 0.17
C ILE A 67 8.48 -1.83 1.64
N ARG A 68 8.47 -2.84 2.50
CA ARG A 68 8.76 -2.69 3.93
C ARG A 68 10.13 -2.06 4.18
N GLU A 69 11.14 -2.43 3.41
CA GLU A 69 12.48 -1.85 3.55
C GLU A 69 12.47 -0.33 3.37
N ILE A 70 11.67 0.18 2.43
CA ILE A 70 11.53 1.62 2.21
C ILE A 70 10.84 2.30 3.40
N LEU A 71 9.75 1.71 3.89
CA LEU A 71 9.02 2.27 5.04
C LEU A 71 9.90 2.28 6.30
N GLU A 72 10.67 1.23 6.51
CA GLU A 72 11.61 1.16 7.63
C GLU A 72 12.77 2.16 7.49
N ALA A 73 13.29 2.35 6.27
CA ALA A 73 14.34 3.35 6.02
C ALA A 73 13.84 4.77 6.31
N LEU A 74 12.55 5.03 6.10
CA LEU A 74 11.91 6.31 6.44
C LEU A 74 11.52 6.39 7.93
N GLU A 75 11.78 5.34 8.69
CA GLU A 75 11.45 5.24 10.13
C GLU A 75 9.97 5.45 10.42
N ILE A 76 9.11 4.95 9.52
CA ILE A 76 7.66 5.03 9.67
C ILE A 76 7.22 3.90 10.60
N LYS A 77 6.37 4.24 11.59
CA LYS A 77 5.90 3.29 12.60
C LYS A 77 4.89 2.32 12.01
N GLU A 78 5.12 1.02 12.24
CA GLU A 78 4.16 -0.01 11.88
C GLU A 78 3.13 -0.23 12.98
N LEU A 79 1.87 -0.38 12.59
CA LEU A 79 0.76 -0.78 13.44
C LEU A 79 0.16 -2.06 12.90
N LYS A 80 -0.35 -2.91 13.80
CA LYS A 80 -1.17 -4.06 13.37
C LYS A 80 -2.48 -3.55 12.77
N PRO A 81 -3.12 -4.31 11.86
CA PRO A 81 -4.34 -3.82 11.19
C PRO A 81 -5.42 -3.33 12.15
N LYS A 82 -5.65 -4.04 13.23
CA LYS A 82 -6.66 -3.66 14.23
C LYS A 82 -6.30 -2.34 14.94
N GLU A 83 -5.05 -2.20 15.34
CA GLU A 83 -4.55 -0.96 15.95
C GLU A 83 -4.64 0.21 14.98
N TYR A 84 -4.28 -0.03 13.72
CA TYR A 84 -4.36 0.97 12.67
C TYR A 84 -5.78 1.53 12.52
N LEU A 85 -6.79 0.66 12.48
CA LEU A 85 -8.17 1.09 12.38
C LEU A 85 -8.65 1.85 13.62
N GLN A 86 -8.17 1.47 14.81
CA GLN A 86 -8.52 2.17 16.04
C GLN A 86 -7.87 3.56 16.14
N LEU A 87 -6.57 3.66 15.83
CA LEU A 87 -5.83 4.91 15.92
C LEU A 87 -6.22 5.90 14.82
N ALA A 88 -6.71 5.41 13.69
CA ALA A 88 -7.18 6.29 12.61
C ALA A 88 -8.39 7.12 13.00
N ARG A 89 -9.05 6.81 14.13
CA ARG A 89 -10.19 7.57 14.66
C ARG A 89 -9.77 8.66 15.64
N VAL A 90 -8.51 8.69 16.03
CA VAL A 90 -7.94 9.67 16.93
C VAL A 90 -7.00 10.56 16.12
N GLU A 91 -6.98 11.86 16.38
CA GLU A 91 -6.00 12.75 15.76
C GLU A 91 -4.59 12.26 16.11
N ASP A 92 -3.95 11.66 15.16
CA ASP A 92 -2.57 11.24 15.27
C ASP A 92 -1.73 12.08 14.30
N LYS A 93 -0.68 12.69 14.80
CA LYS A 93 0.21 13.54 14.01
C LYS A 93 1.44 12.79 13.53
N GLN A 94 1.48 11.48 13.73
CA GLN A 94 2.60 10.65 13.33
C GLN A 94 2.25 9.85 12.07
N THR A 95 3.22 9.76 11.14
CA THR A 95 3.09 8.86 10.00
C THR A 95 3.10 7.41 10.48
N THR A 96 2.14 6.62 10.03
CA THR A 96 2.03 5.21 10.37
C THR A 96 1.70 4.37 9.14
N PHE A 97 2.04 3.08 9.21
CA PHE A 97 1.61 2.14 8.18
C PHE A 97 1.12 0.84 8.81
N THR A 98 0.34 0.11 8.05
CA THR A 98 -0.05 -1.27 8.38
C THR A 98 0.14 -2.16 7.16
N VAL A 99 0.38 -3.44 7.41
CA VAL A 99 0.58 -4.46 6.37
C VAL A 99 -0.66 -5.35 6.35
N LEU A 100 -1.31 -5.42 5.20
CA LEU A 100 -2.50 -6.26 5.02
C LEU A 100 -2.20 -7.47 4.17
N ASP A 101 -2.66 -8.63 4.63
CA ASP A 101 -2.71 -9.87 3.86
C ASP A 101 -4.17 -10.13 3.44
N VAL A 102 -4.37 -11.08 2.54
CA VAL A 102 -5.67 -11.35 1.93
C VAL A 102 -6.84 -11.48 2.92
N PRO A 103 -6.71 -12.14 4.09
CA PRO A 103 -7.84 -12.22 5.02
C PRO A 103 -8.24 -10.89 5.65
N HIS A 104 -7.38 -9.88 5.60
CA HIS A 104 -7.67 -8.56 6.18
C HIS A 104 -8.60 -7.74 5.31
N TYR A 105 -8.62 -7.97 3.98
CA TYR A 105 -9.39 -7.14 3.06
C TYR A 105 -10.39 -7.90 2.21
N TYR A 106 -10.58 -9.21 2.46
CA TYR A 106 -11.64 -10.00 1.83
C TYR A 106 -12.56 -10.60 2.88
N LEU A 107 -13.83 -10.71 2.50
CA LEU A 107 -14.83 -11.48 3.24
C LEU A 107 -15.42 -12.55 2.32
N HIS A 108 -15.87 -13.64 2.89
CA HIS A 108 -16.71 -14.60 2.20
C HIS A 108 -18.06 -13.93 1.88
N LYS A 109 -18.68 -14.30 0.78
CA LYS A 109 -19.98 -13.73 0.36
C LYS A 109 -21.07 -13.89 1.43
N ASP A 110 -20.94 -14.88 2.31
CA ASP A 110 -21.86 -15.10 3.43
C ASP A 110 -21.52 -14.24 4.67
N GLY A 111 -20.51 -13.39 4.59
CA GLY A 111 -20.07 -12.53 5.68
C GLY A 111 -19.03 -13.13 6.61
N ARG A 112 -18.65 -14.39 6.40
CA ARG A 112 -17.66 -15.10 7.20
C ARG A 112 -16.24 -14.67 6.85
N GLN A 113 -15.35 -14.65 7.84
CA GLN A 113 -13.92 -14.41 7.62
C GLN A 113 -13.32 -15.60 6.88
N PRO A 114 -12.72 -15.41 5.69
CA PRO A 114 -12.08 -16.50 4.99
C PRO A 114 -10.72 -16.83 5.58
N THR A 115 -10.27 -18.06 5.36
CA THR A 115 -8.89 -18.43 5.61
C THR A 115 -8.02 -17.96 4.44
N LYS A 116 -6.72 -17.87 4.66
CA LYS A 116 -5.78 -17.51 3.61
C LYS A 116 -5.86 -18.49 2.42
N THR A 117 -5.96 -19.78 2.71
CA THR A 117 -6.10 -20.81 1.67
C THR A 117 -7.37 -20.59 0.83
N GLU A 118 -8.51 -20.30 1.47
CA GLU A 118 -9.76 -20.03 0.76
C GLU A 118 -9.63 -18.81 -0.17
N CYS A 119 -8.89 -17.78 0.25
CA CYS A 119 -8.68 -16.60 -0.59
C CYS A 119 -7.97 -16.94 -1.90
N TYR A 120 -7.06 -17.90 -1.89
CA TYR A 120 -6.32 -18.31 -3.09
C TYR A 120 -7.04 -19.39 -3.91
N THR A 121 -7.76 -20.30 -3.26
CA THR A 121 -8.38 -21.43 -3.94
C THR A 121 -9.79 -21.17 -4.42
N HIS A 122 -10.53 -20.30 -3.75
CA HIS A 122 -11.93 -19.99 -4.07
C HIS A 122 -12.20 -18.48 -4.11
N PRO A 123 -11.47 -17.73 -4.95
CA PRO A 123 -11.64 -16.26 -5.01
C PRO A 123 -13.04 -15.84 -5.46
N GLU A 124 -13.76 -16.71 -6.20
CA GLU A 124 -15.13 -16.46 -6.66
C GLU A 124 -16.15 -16.36 -5.51
N LEU A 125 -15.79 -16.85 -4.32
CA LEU A 125 -16.65 -16.80 -3.14
C LEU A 125 -16.44 -15.55 -2.27
N LEU A 126 -15.51 -14.68 -2.68
CA LEU A 126 -15.09 -13.53 -1.89
C LEU A 126 -15.71 -12.22 -2.35
N ILE A 127 -15.83 -11.30 -1.41
CA ILE A 127 -16.10 -9.88 -1.69
C ILE A 127 -15.03 -9.04 -1.00
N SER A 128 -14.84 -7.81 -1.47
CA SER A 128 -13.90 -6.89 -0.85
C SER A 128 -14.45 -6.31 0.45
N ASP A 129 -13.60 -6.25 1.46
CA ASP A 129 -13.85 -5.59 2.74
C ASP A 129 -12.80 -4.48 2.97
N PHE A 130 -12.20 -3.99 1.90
CA PHE A 130 -11.11 -3.03 1.96
C PHE A 130 -11.56 -1.60 2.30
N MET A 131 -12.82 -1.26 2.04
CA MET A 131 -13.30 0.12 2.23
C MET A 131 -13.11 0.63 3.66
N LYS A 132 -13.17 -0.24 4.67
CA LYS A 132 -12.91 0.17 6.05
C LYS A 132 -11.50 0.75 6.24
N PHE A 133 -10.53 0.28 5.45
CA PHE A 133 -9.18 0.86 5.42
C PHE A 133 -9.09 2.09 4.52
N ALA A 134 -9.80 2.07 3.40
CA ALA A 134 -9.77 3.19 2.43
C ALA A 134 -10.26 4.50 3.05
N LYS A 135 -11.17 4.41 4.02
CA LYS A 135 -11.73 5.58 4.71
C LYS A 135 -10.77 6.25 5.69
N VAL A 136 -9.67 5.58 6.03
CA VAL A 136 -8.70 6.03 7.04
C VAL A 136 -7.27 6.02 6.54
N THR A 137 -7.07 5.89 5.23
CA THR A 137 -5.76 5.74 4.61
C THR A 137 -5.53 6.83 3.57
N ASP A 138 -4.36 7.45 3.60
CA ASP A 138 -3.99 8.50 2.63
C ASP A 138 -3.25 7.90 1.43
N MET A 139 -2.37 6.91 1.66
CA MET A 139 -1.53 6.32 0.63
C MET A 139 -1.63 4.80 0.68
N LEU A 140 -1.84 4.20 -0.49
CA LEU A 140 -1.90 2.75 -0.67
C LEU A 140 -0.72 2.29 -1.53
N ILE A 141 0.02 1.29 -1.04
CA ILE A 141 1.10 0.66 -1.79
C ILE A 141 0.76 -0.82 -1.93
N THR A 142 0.42 -1.27 -3.15
CA THR A 142 0.01 -2.65 -3.38
C THR A 142 1.19 -3.50 -3.81
N GLY A 143 1.44 -4.56 -3.06
CA GLY A 143 2.52 -5.53 -3.34
C GLY A 143 2.06 -6.97 -3.24
N HIS A 144 0.75 -7.22 -3.28
CA HIS A 144 0.22 -8.58 -3.19
C HIS A 144 -0.03 -9.16 -4.59
N PHE A 145 0.01 -10.50 -4.66
CA PHE A 145 -0.39 -11.20 -5.87
C PHE A 145 -1.91 -11.09 -6.05
N TYR A 146 -2.33 -10.68 -7.26
CA TYR A 146 -3.73 -10.63 -7.61
C TYR A 146 -4.10 -11.93 -8.37
N GLY A 147 -4.86 -12.80 -7.71
CA GLY A 147 -5.33 -14.04 -8.31
C GLY A 147 -6.46 -13.80 -9.32
N PRO A 148 -6.46 -14.52 -10.46
CA PRO A 148 -7.57 -14.41 -11.41
C PRO A 148 -8.90 -14.69 -10.73
N GLY A 149 -9.90 -13.85 -10.99
CA GLY A 149 -11.23 -13.96 -10.40
C GLY A 149 -11.38 -13.40 -9.00
N ALA A 150 -10.31 -12.93 -8.36
CA ALA A 150 -10.41 -12.26 -7.07
C ALA A 150 -11.07 -10.88 -7.23
N PRO A 151 -11.85 -10.42 -6.23
CA PRO A 151 -12.44 -9.09 -6.33
C PRO A 151 -11.39 -8.00 -6.26
N TYR A 152 -11.68 -6.85 -6.87
CA TYR A 152 -10.86 -5.66 -6.69
C TYR A 152 -10.90 -5.22 -5.23
N LEU A 153 -9.85 -4.54 -4.75
CA LEU A 153 -9.86 -3.93 -3.42
C LEU A 153 -10.97 -2.89 -3.33
N PHE A 154 -11.08 -2.06 -4.35
CA PHE A 154 -12.18 -1.10 -4.47
C PHE A 154 -12.46 -0.84 -5.95
N THR A 155 -13.70 -0.41 -6.22
CA THR A 155 -14.16 -0.05 -7.58
C THR A 155 -13.94 1.43 -7.84
N ARG A 156 -14.10 1.84 -9.09
CA ARG A 156 -14.07 3.27 -9.48
C ARG A 156 -15.18 4.06 -8.79
N GLU A 157 -16.35 3.45 -8.64
CA GLU A 157 -17.49 4.05 -7.97
C GLU A 157 -17.19 4.27 -6.50
N GLU A 158 -16.60 3.27 -5.83
CA GLU A 158 -16.17 3.38 -4.43
C GLU A 158 -15.11 4.46 -4.25
N ALA A 159 -14.16 4.58 -5.18
CA ALA A 159 -13.12 5.62 -5.15
C ALA A 159 -13.66 7.04 -5.29
N LYS A 160 -14.90 7.19 -5.79
CA LYS A 160 -15.56 8.49 -5.94
C LYS A 160 -16.43 8.87 -4.74
N GLN A 161 -16.60 7.95 -3.77
CA GLN A 161 -17.38 8.26 -2.57
C GLN A 161 -16.71 9.33 -1.74
N SER A 162 -17.52 10.17 -1.09
CA SER A 162 -17.02 11.32 -0.32
C SER A 162 -16.13 10.93 0.86
N ASP A 163 -16.30 9.72 1.40
CA ASP A 163 -15.52 9.21 2.51
C ASP A 163 -14.28 8.38 2.11
N PHE A 164 -14.07 8.21 0.81
CA PHE A 164 -12.85 7.57 0.28
C PHE A 164 -11.68 8.54 0.44
N LYS A 165 -10.71 8.18 1.26
CA LYS A 165 -9.64 9.10 1.65
C LYS A 165 -8.33 8.92 0.89
N ILE A 166 -8.11 7.76 0.27
CA ILE A 166 -6.87 7.47 -0.45
C ILE A 166 -6.69 8.47 -1.59
N SER A 167 -5.58 9.19 -1.58
CA SER A 167 -5.24 10.20 -2.59
C SER A 167 -4.02 9.83 -3.43
N LEU A 168 -3.29 8.78 -3.04
CA LEU A 168 -2.11 8.33 -3.77
C LEU A 168 -2.03 6.80 -3.72
N VAL A 169 -1.84 6.20 -4.89
CA VAL A 169 -1.69 4.75 -5.03
C VAL A 169 -0.39 4.45 -5.77
N ALA A 170 0.45 3.61 -5.16
CA ALA A 170 1.61 3.02 -5.80
C ALA A 170 1.32 1.54 -6.02
N ASP A 171 0.92 1.18 -7.23
CA ASP A 171 0.58 -0.21 -7.57
C ASP A 171 1.83 -0.95 -8.06
N VAL A 172 2.49 -1.65 -7.15
CA VAL A 172 3.72 -2.39 -7.44
C VAL A 172 3.43 -3.76 -8.06
N SER A 173 2.20 -4.25 -7.94
CA SER A 173 1.81 -5.52 -8.52
C SER A 173 1.89 -5.53 -10.06
N CYS A 174 1.76 -4.36 -10.68
CA CYS A 174 1.97 -4.12 -12.12
C CYS A 174 1.06 -4.94 -13.06
N ASP A 175 -0.09 -5.43 -12.56
CA ASP A 175 -1.03 -6.18 -13.37
C ASP A 175 -2.08 -5.25 -13.98
N ILE A 176 -2.28 -5.36 -15.31
CA ILE A 176 -3.45 -4.75 -15.95
C ILE A 176 -4.66 -5.48 -15.41
N ASP A 177 -5.73 -4.77 -15.10
CA ASP A 177 -6.89 -5.32 -14.41
C ASP A 177 -6.52 -5.99 -13.08
N GLY A 178 -5.54 -5.41 -12.39
CA GLY A 178 -5.07 -5.87 -11.09
C GLY A 178 -6.04 -5.55 -9.95
N PRO A 179 -5.54 -5.50 -8.70
CA PRO A 179 -6.39 -5.43 -7.50
C PRO A 179 -7.19 -4.13 -7.36
N ILE A 180 -6.86 -3.12 -8.16
CA ILE A 180 -7.50 -1.81 -8.10
C ILE A 180 -8.11 -1.51 -9.47
N ALA A 181 -9.44 -1.37 -9.51
CA ALA A 181 -10.16 -1.16 -10.77
C ALA A 181 -9.80 0.14 -11.48
N CYS A 182 -9.28 1.12 -10.76
CA CYS A 182 -8.88 2.41 -11.32
C CYS A 182 -7.42 2.50 -11.72
N THR A 183 -6.64 1.42 -11.62
CA THR A 183 -5.25 1.40 -12.06
C THR A 183 -5.22 1.48 -13.58
N LEU A 184 -4.48 2.45 -14.10
CA LEU A 184 -4.27 2.64 -15.53
C LEU A 184 -2.80 2.41 -15.86
N ARG A 185 -2.55 1.80 -17.00
CA ARG A 185 -1.21 1.55 -17.52
C ARG A 185 -0.98 2.38 -18.76
#